data_0220677149be4a2f04600079c6092c6b
#
_entry.id   0220677149be4a2f04600079c6092c6b
#
_cell.length_a   1.000
_cell.length_b   1.000
_cell.length_c   1.000
_cell.angle_alpha   90.00
_cell.angle_beta   90.00
_cell.angle_gamma   90.00
#
_symmetry.space_group_name_H-M   'P 1'
#
loop_
_entity.id
_entity.type
_entity.pdbx_description
1 polymer ?
#
loop_
_entity_poly.entity_id
_entity_poly.type
_entity_poly.pdbx_seq_one_letter_code
_entity_poly.pdbx_strand_id
1 'polypeptide(L)'
;MILVDTSVWIDHLRAGDAELVALLNGSQVLMHPFVLGELACGNLRNRTEVLALLKDLPQAALANDEEVLFFIERHALMGRGMGYVDAHLLAAVTLEGVTKIWTRDKRLRAVADALALAYGKD
;
A
#
# COMPACT_ATOMS: atom_id res chain seq x y z
N MET A 1 -10.38 -1.63 6.45
CA MET A 1 -9.82 -0.90 5.28
C MET A 1 -8.57 -1.59 4.78
N ILE A 2 -8.29 -1.42 3.52
CA ILE A 2 -7.16 -2.08 2.85
C ILE A 2 -6.28 -1.02 2.19
N LEU A 3 -5.02 -0.97 2.58
CA LEU A 3 -4.01 -0.16 1.89
C LEU A 3 -3.49 -0.99 0.71
N VAL A 4 -3.73 -0.50 -0.50
CA VAL A 4 -3.36 -1.22 -1.72
C VAL A 4 -2.02 -0.72 -2.22
N ASP A 5 -1.05 -1.63 -2.31
CA ASP A 5 0.30 -1.31 -2.77
C ASP A 5 0.33 -1.04 -4.28
N THR A 6 1.35 -0.32 -4.70
CA THR A 6 1.58 0.04 -6.12
C THR A 6 1.53 -1.18 -7.04
N SER A 7 2.06 -2.33 -6.60
CA SER A 7 2.09 -3.54 -7.41
C SER A 7 0.69 -3.99 -7.86
N VAL A 8 -0.29 -3.88 -6.99
CA VAL A 8 -1.68 -4.22 -7.30
C VAL A 8 -2.32 -3.16 -8.20
N TRP A 9 -2.07 -1.87 -7.89
CA TRP A 9 -2.60 -0.78 -8.70
C TRP A 9 -2.11 -0.82 -10.13
N ILE A 10 -0.83 -1.15 -10.35
CA ILE A 10 -0.27 -1.25 -11.69
C ILE A 10 -1.04 -2.28 -12.53
N ASP A 11 -1.30 -3.46 -11.96
CA ASP A 11 -2.04 -4.50 -12.66
C ASP A 11 -3.47 -4.07 -12.95
N HIS A 12 -4.11 -3.42 -11.97
CA HIS A 12 -5.48 -2.94 -12.13
C HIS A 12 -5.58 -1.86 -13.23
N LEU A 13 -4.67 -0.91 -13.22
CA LEU A 13 -4.71 0.17 -14.22
C LEU A 13 -4.37 -0.33 -15.63
N ARG A 14 -3.67 -1.46 -15.72
CA ARG A 14 -3.34 -2.08 -17.01
C ARG A 14 -4.48 -2.92 -17.56
N ALA A 15 -5.09 -3.76 -16.75
CA ALA A 15 -6.00 -4.81 -17.22
C ALA A 15 -7.26 -4.97 -16.37
N GLY A 16 -7.42 -4.19 -15.33
CA GLY A 16 -8.53 -4.34 -14.40
C GLY A 16 -8.33 -5.49 -13.42
N ASP A 17 -8.76 -5.30 -12.18
CA ASP A 17 -8.74 -6.32 -11.14
C ASP A 17 -10.09 -6.33 -10.45
N ALA A 18 -10.81 -7.45 -10.56
CA ALA A 18 -12.18 -7.55 -10.06
C ALA A 18 -12.26 -7.42 -8.54
N GLU A 19 -11.26 -7.93 -7.82
CA GLU A 19 -11.25 -7.83 -6.37
C GLU A 19 -11.02 -6.38 -5.92
N LEU A 20 -10.12 -5.67 -6.59
CA LEU A 20 -9.91 -4.25 -6.30
C LEU A 20 -11.14 -3.43 -6.62
N VAL A 21 -11.82 -3.72 -7.73
CA VAL A 21 -13.09 -3.04 -8.06
C VAL A 21 -14.11 -3.25 -6.95
N ALA A 22 -14.24 -4.47 -6.44
CA ALA A 22 -15.18 -4.76 -5.35
C ALA A 22 -14.83 -3.97 -4.08
N LEU A 23 -13.54 -3.88 -3.72
CA LEU A 23 -13.10 -3.11 -2.56
C LEU A 23 -13.35 -1.61 -2.75
N LEU A 24 -13.11 -1.09 -3.95
CA LEU A 24 -13.39 0.31 -4.28
C LEU A 24 -14.88 0.62 -4.16
N ASN A 25 -15.71 -0.25 -4.70
CA ASN A 25 -17.16 -0.07 -4.62
C ASN A 25 -17.69 -0.15 -3.18
N GLY A 26 -17.00 -0.89 -2.32
CA GLY A 26 -17.33 -1.00 -0.90
C GLY A 26 -16.68 0.07 -0.02
N SER A 27 -16.00 1.05 -0.61
CA SER A 27 -15.28 2.11 0.11
C SER A 27 -14.26 1.56 1.10
N GLN A 28 -13.57 0.49 0.72
CA GLN A 28 -12.63 -0.22 1.60
C GLN A 28 -11.17 0.06 1.29
N VAL A 29 -10.88 0.93 0.32
CA VAL A 29 -9.50 1.16 -0.16
C VAL A 29 -8.92 2.44 0.42
N LEU A 30 -7.70 2.34 0.96
CA LEU A 30 -6.92 3.48 1.42
C LEU A 30 -5.82 3.78 0.41
N MET A 31 -5.54 5.07 0.22
CA MET A 31 -4.41 5.56 -0.57
C MET A 31 -3.34 6.10 0.36
N HIS A 32 -2.08 5.94 -0.04
CA HIS A 32 -0.92 6.48 0.66
C HIS A 32 -0.16 7.41 -0.31
N PRO A 33 0.37 8.55 0.17
CA PRO A 33 1.09 9.49 -0.72
C PRO A 33 2.24 8.85 -1.49
N PHE A 34 2.95 7.90 -0.90
CA PHE A 34 4.06 7.23 -1.59
C PHE A 34 3.58 6.31 -2.70
N VAL A 35 2.44 5.64 -2.51
CA VAL A 35 1.81 4.85 -3.57
C VAL A 35 1.35 5.77 -4.70
N LEU A 36 0.68 6.87 -4.35
CA LEU A 36 0.27 7.86 -5.34
C LEU A 36 1.46 8.40 -6.10
N GLY A 37 2.55 8.72 -5.41
CA GLY A 37 3.78 9.22 -6.02
C GLY A 37 4.40 8.21 -6.98
N GLU A 38 4.46 6.94 -6.59
CA GLU A 38 4.99 5.89 -7.46
C GLU A 38 4.14 5.72 -8.72
N LEU A 39 2.82 5.76 -8.59
CA LEU A 39 1.92 5.70 -9.74
C LEU A 39 2.09 6.91 -10.64
N ALA A 40 2.29 8.09 -10.04
CA ALA A 40 2.50 9.34 -10.80
C ALA A 40 3.80 9.33 -11.59
N CYS A 41 4.80 8.54 -11.19
CA CYS A 41 6.05 8.39 -11.92
C CYS A 41 5.92 7.51 -13.17
N GLY A 42 4.82 6.77 -13.31
CA GLY A 42 4.59 5.90 -14.44
C GLY A 42 3.82 6.57 -15.57
N ASN A 43 3.69 5.85 -16.69
CA ASN A 43 2.90 6.29 -17.84
C ASN A 43 1.44 5.85 -17.67
N LEU A 44 0.61 6.73 -17.20
CA LEU A 44 -0.81 6.44 -16.99
C LEU A 44 -1.64 6.91 -18.18
N ARG A 45 -2.58 6.07 -18.64
CA ARG A 45 -3.63 6.51 -19.56
C ARG A 45 -4.60 7.41 -18.79
N ASN A 46 -5.08 8.47 -19.45
CA ASN A 46 -6.00 9.43 -18.81
C ASN A 46 -5.42 9.95 -17.49
N ARG A 47 -4.14 10.28 -17.53
CA ARG A 47 -3.34 10.59 -16.35
C ARG A 47 -4.00 11.59 -15.41
N THR A 48 -4.48 12.71 -15.94
CA THR A 48 -5.08 13.76 -15.10
C THR A 48 -6.30 13.27 -14.35
N GLU A 49 -7.19 12.55 -15.03
CA GLU A 49 -8.40 11.99 -14.42
C GLU A 49 -8.07 10.91 -13.39
N VAL A 50 -7.15 9.99 -13.74
CA VAL A 50 -6.79 8.89 -12.85
C VAL A 50 -6.17 9.42 -11.57
N LEU A 51 -5.20 10.35 -11.68
CA LEU A 51 -4.56 10.91 -10.49
C LEU A 51 -5.54 11.67 -9.62
N ALA A 52 -6.49 12.39 -10.23
CA ALA A 52 -7.52 13.10 -9.46
C ALA A 52 -8.40 12.11 -8.67
N LEU A 53 -8.83 11.01 -9.29
CA LEU A 53 -9.62 9.99 -8.62
C LEU A 53 -8.84 9.32 -7.48
N LEU A 54 -7.56 9.01 -7.71
CA LEU A 54 -6.72 8.39 -6.69
C LEU A 54 -6.51 9.30 -5.49
N LYS A 55 -6.36 10.61 -5.72
CA LYS A 55 -6.23 11.60 -4.64
C LYS A 55 -7.49 11.70 -3.79
N ASP A 56 -8.66 11.43 -4.36
CA ASP A 56 -9.93 11.52 -3.66
C ASP A 56 -10.24 10.30 -2.79
N LEU A 57 -9.46 9.24 -2.89
CA LEU A 57 -9.64 8.07 -2.04
C LEU A 57 -9.34 8.41 -0.57
N PRO A 58 -9.94 7.69 0.38
CA PRO A 58 -9.58 7.84 1.78
C PRO A 58 -8.07 7.64 1.96
N GLN A 59 -7.47 8.47 2.79
CA GLN A 59 -6.02 8.46 2.99
C GLN A 59 -5.65 7.62 4.21
N ALA A 60 -4.57 6.85 4.10
CA ALA A 60 -4.02 6.10 5.21
C ALA A 60 -3.45 7.06 6.26
N ALA A 61 -3.43 6.64 7.51
CA ALA A 61 -2.68 7.36 8.53
C ALA A 61 -1.19 7.34 8.18
N LEU A 62 -0.51 8.47 8.37
CA LEU A 62 0.88 8.60 7.98
C LEU A 62 1.80 8.50 9.20
N ALA A 63 2.78 7.61 9.13
CA ALA A 63 3.88 7.59 10.08
C ALA A 63 4.94 8.60 9.62
N ASN A 64 5.56 9.29 10.56
CA ASN A 64 6.70 10.15 10.24
C ASN A 64 7.97 9.31 10.16
N ASP A 65 9.07 9.93 9.71
CA ASP A 65 10.33 9.21 9.51
C ASP A 65 10.87 8.58 10.79
N GLU A 66 10.76 9.26 11.91
CA GLU A 66 11.21 8.71 13.21
C GLU A 66 10.39 7.48 13.60
N GLU A 67 9.09 7.54 13.41
CA GLU A 67 8.21 6.40 13.68
C GLU A 67 8.54 5.21 12.79
N VAL A 68 8.85 5.45 11.52
CA VAL A 68 9.22 4.38 10.59
C VAL A 68 10.55 3.77 10.98
N LEU A 69 11.55 4.59 11.34
CA LEU A 69 12.84 4.06 11.81
C LEU A 69 12.66 3.22 13.07
N PHE A 70 11.83 3.66 14.00
CA PHE A 70 11.51 2.89 15.19
C PHE A 70 10.83 1.56 14.82
N PHE A 71 9.89 1.58 13.87
CA PHE A 71 9.19 0.40 13.40
C PHE A 71 10.16 -0.63 12.81
N ILE A 72 11.11 -0.17 11.99
CA ILE A 72 12.14 -1.03 11.40
C ILE A 72 12.95 -1.74 12.49
N GLU A 73 13.41 -1.00 13.50
CA GLU A 73 14.17 -1.57 14.60
C GLU A 73 13.35 -2.55 15.43
N ARG A 74 12.14 -2.15 15.79
CA ARG A 74 11.27 -2.96 16.64
C ARG A 74 10.97 -4.32 16.01
N HIS A 75 10.76 -4.36 14.71
CA HIS A 75 10.39 -5.58 14.00
C HIS A 75 11.56 -6.24 13.28
N ALA A 76 12.77 -5.74 13.47
CA ALA A 76 14.00 -6.28 12.88
C ALA A 76 13.87 -6.46 11.36
N LEU A 77 13.45 -5.40 10.67
CA LEU A 77 13.19 -5.44 9.24
C LEU A 77 14.42 -5.25 8.37
N MET A 78 15.58 -4.94 8.98
CA MET A 78 16.82 -4.74 8.26
C MET A 78 17.24 -6.02 7.54
N GLY A 79 17.73 -5.86 6.31
CA GLY A 79 18.22 -7.00 5.52
C GLY A 79 17.15 -7.92 4.97
N ARG A 80 15.88 -7.56 5.08
CA ARG A 80 14.76 -8.38 4.59
C ARG A 80 14.43 -8.14 3.12
N GLY A 81 15.17 -7.29 2.45
CA GLY A 81 14.96 -7.02 1.03
C GLY A 81 13.87 -6.02 0.72
N MET A 82 13.28 -5.39 1.73
CA MET A 82 12.29 -4.33 1.55
C MET A 82 12.98 -2.98 1.40
N GLY A 83 12.31 -2.08 0.68
CA GLY A 83 12.72 -0.69 0.61
C GLY A 83 12.07 0.15 1.71
N TYR A 84 12.54 1.38 1.83
CA TYR A 84 12.04 2.31 2.84
C TYR A 84 10.57 2.68 2.63
N VAL A 85 10.14 2.79 1.36
CA VAL A 85 8.72 3.02 1.06
C VAL A 85 7.86 1.90 1.63
N ASP A 86 8.27 0.65 1.45
CA ASP A 86 7.53 -0.50 1.99
C ASP A 86 7.42 -0.42 3.52
N ALA A 87 8.49 0.01 4.19
CA ALA A 87 8.48 0.18 5.64
C ALA A 87 7.47 1.26 6.06
N HIS A 88 7.38 2.36 5.29
CA HIS A 88 6.37 3.39 5.52
C HIS A 88 4.95 2.84 5.40
N LEU A 89 4.70 2.01 4.40
CA LEU A 89 3.37 1.43 4.19
C LEU A 89 2.98 0.52 5.34
N LEU A 90 3.90 -0.34 5.79
CA LEU A 90 3.64 -1.22 6.93
C LEU A 90 3.41 -0.44 8.23
N ALA A 91 4.19 0.60 8.46
CA ALA A 91 4.01 1.45 9.64
C ALA A 91 2.64 2.15 9.60
N ALA A 92 2.23 2.66 8.44
CA ALA A 92 0.92 3.30 8.26
C ALA A 92 -0.22 2.34 8.60
N VAL A 93 -0.15 1.11 8.10
CA VAL A 93 -1.14 0.07 8.37
C VAL A 93 -1.22 -0.23 9.87
N THR A 94 -0.08 -0.27 10.53
CA THR A 94 -0.01 -0.55 11.97
C THR A 94 -0.69 0.55 12.79
N LEU A 95 -0.58 1.81 12.38
CA LEU A 95 -1.22 2.93 13.09
C LEU A 95 -2.75 2.82 13.10
N GLU A 96 -3.34 2.26 12.05
CA GLU A 96 -4.79 2.13 11.91
C GLU A 96 -5.37 0.95 12.69
N GLY A 97 -4.55 -0.01 13.09
CA GLY A 97 -4.96 -1.14 13.92
C GLY A 97 -5.72 -2.24 13.21
N VAL A 98 -6.76 -1.92 12.44
CA VAL A 98 -7.60 -2.90 11.72
C VAL A 98 -7.32 -2.94 10.22
N THR A 99 -6.45 -2.06 9.74
CA THR A 99 -6.08 -1.98 8.33
C THR A 99 -5.12 -3.10 7.97
N LYS A 100 -5.26 -3.63 6.76
CA LYS A 100 -4.34 -4.61 6.18
C LYS A 100 -3.72 -4.03 4.92
N ILE A 101 -2.61 -4.60 4.49
CA ILE A 101 -1.95 -4.22 3.24
C ILE A 101 -2.12 -5.32 2.19
N TRP A 102 -2.47 -4.92 0.97
CA TRP A 102 -2.55 -5.82 -0.17
C TRP A 102 -1.40 -5.52 -1.12
N THR A 103 -0.51 -6.48 -1.31
CA THR A 103 0.66 -6.37 -2.19
C THR A 103 0.89 -7.66 -2.95
N ARG A 104 1.49 -7.54 -4.13
CA ARG A 104 1.98 -8.67 -4.94
C ARG A 104 3.48 -8.79 -4.91
N ASP A 105 4.16 -7.88 -4.21
CA ASP A 105 5.60 -8.00 -3.99
C ASP A 105 5.86 -9.07 -2.95
N LYS A 106 6.65 -10.09 -3.32
CA LYS A 106 6.85 -11.26 -2.46
C LYS A 106 7.55 -10.94 -1.15
N ARG A 107 8.51 -10.02 -1.17
CA ARG A 107 9.26 -9.65 0.04
C ARG A 107 8.39 -8.87 1.01
N LEU A 108 7.67 -7.89 0.49
CA LEU A 108 6.73 -7.12 1.31
C LEU A 108 5.63 -8.02 1.85
N ARG A 109 5.10 -8.91 1.02
CA ARG A 109 4.06 -9.86 1.46
C ARG A 109 4.55 -10.74 2.59
N ALA A 110 5.76 -11.28 2.50
CA ALA A 110 6.31 -12.15 3.54
C ALA A 110 6.41 -11.43 4.88
N VAL A 111 6.86 -10.18 4.88
CA VAL A 111 6.95 -9.37 6.10
C VAL A 111 5.56 -9.05 6.63
N ALA A 112 4.63 -8.65 5.74
CA ALA A 112 3.26 -8.35 6.14
C ALA A 112 2.58 -9.58 6.76
N ASP A 113 2.78 -10.77 6.19
CA ASP A 113 2.26 -12.01 6.76
C ASP A 113 2.83 -12.27 8.15
N ALA A 114 4.15 -12.10 8.32
CA ALA A 114 4.81 -12.32 9.61
C ALA A 114 4.29 -11.38 10.70
N LEU A 115 3.86 -10.18 10.32
CA LEU A 115 3.31 -9.18 11.24
C LEU A 115 1.78 -9.23 11.34
N ALA A 116 1.15 -10.19 10.69
CA ALA A 116 -0.32 -10.34 10.62
C ALA A 116 -1.01 -9.11 10.02
N LEU A 117 -0.37 -8.47 9.05
CA LEU A 117 -0.87 -7.26 8.40
C LEU A 117 -1.31 -7.49 6.95
N ALA A 118 -1.12 -8.70 6.40
CA ALA A 118 -1.41 -8.96 5.00
C ALA A 118 -2.90 -9.18 4.75
N TYR A 119 -3.40 -8.59 3.66
CA TYR A 119 -4.74 -8.82 3.15
C TYR A 119 -4.73 -9.97 2.15
N GLY A 120 -5.71 -10.86 2.26
CA GLY A 120 -5.91 -11.93 1.30
C GLY A 120 -4.93 -13.08 1.48
N LYS A 121 -5.08 -14.07 0.61
CA LYS A 121 -4.22 -15.25 0.56
C LYS A 121 -3.34 -15.18 -0.68
N ASP A 122 -2.22 -15.84 -0.63
CA ASP A 122 -1.33 -15.97 -1.78
C ASP A 122 -1.99 -16.74 -2.92
#